data_b7557d0c10e70eea30a2fc29570baf70
#
_entry.id   b7557d0c10e70eea30a2fc29570baf70
#
_cell.length_a   1.000
_cell.length_b   1.000
_cell.length_c   1.000
_cell.angle_alpha   90.00
_cell.angle_beta   90.00
_cell.angle_gamma   90.00
#
_symmetry.space_group_name_H-M   'P 1'
#
loop_
_entity.id
_entity.type
_entity.pdbx_description
1 polymer ?
#
loop_
_entity_poly.entity_id
_entity_poly.type
_entity_poly.pdbx_seq_one_letter_code
_entity_poly.pdbx_strand_id
1 'polypeptide(L)'
;MNAAFWVRVGFILIPPLTLIILVLGSIISGIATVNQAGAIGAAGALVMAGYRLNPKQDYTAYLPAILLLISILIMAFALSNFDMNILLIEDARDLTGILIGIIGATIFIISLIWSSLRLFKIENTLNDVMLETAKTTSLVFIILLGAAVLTAAFRAFGGEDLVREFLNSLPGGFWAKFIIVMAVIFILGFFLDFIEIAVVVVPIVAPILLSDPSANITAVWLGVMIGLNIQTSF
;
A
#
# COMPACT_ATOMS: atom_id res chain seq x y z
N MET A 1 -6.08 5.14 37.35
CA MET A 1 -6.44 4.69 35.98
C MET A 1 -7.01 3.29 36.11
N ASN A 2 -8.31 3.08 35.83
CA ASN A 2 -9.04 1.82 36.08
C ASN A 2 -8.74 0.77 35.02
N ALA A 3 -8.68 -0.52 35.41
CA ALA A 3 -8.51 -1.66 34.51
C ALA A 3 -9.52 -1.65 33.34
N ALA A 4 -10.74 -1.18 33.57
CA ALA A 4 -11.78 -1.00 32.55
C ALA A 4 -11.38 0.01 31.44
N PHE A 5 -10.56 1.01 31.76
CA PHE A 5 -10.05 1.96 30.77
C PHE A 5 -9.05 1.27 29.81
N TRP A 6 -8.13 0.49 30.34
CA TRP A 6 -7.13 -0.22 29.52
C TRP A 6 -7.75 -1.30 28.63
N VAL A 7 -8.76 -2.01 29.14
CA VAL A 7 -9.53 -2.97 28.34
C VAL A 7 -10.24 -2.27 27.18
N ARG A 8 -10.85 -1.11 27.43
CA ARG A 8 -11.54 -0.31 26.40
C ARG A 8 -10.56 0.24 25.34
N VAL A 9 -9.41 0.74 25.79
CA VAL A 9 -8.32 1.19 24.89
C VAL A 9 -7.83 0.02 24.03
N GLY A 10 -7.57 -1.14 24.62
CA GLY A 10 -7.16 -2.33 23.88
C GLY A 10 -8.20 -2.75 22.82
N PHE A 11 -9.46 -2.79 23.19
CA PHE A 11 -10.54 -3.14 22.26
C PHE A 11 -10.71 -2.17 21.08
N ILE A 12 -10.31 -0.90 21.28
CA ILE A 12 -10.34 0.13 20.25
C ILE A 12 -9.09 0.06 19.34
N LEU A 13 -7.93 -0.17 19.93
CA LEU A 13 -6.64 -0.11 19.24
C LEU A 13 -6.24 -1.42 18.55
N ILE A 14 -6.60 -2.58 19.14
CA ILE A 14 -6.16 -3.88 18.62
C ILE A 14 -6.62 -4.12 17.17
N PRO A 15 -7.91 -3.91 16.77
CA PRO A 15 -8.32 -4.22 15.41
C PRO A 15 -7.60 -3.40 14.33
N PRO A 16 -7.44 -2.05 14.43
CA PRO A 16 -6.66 -1.28 13.47
C PRO A 16 -5.19 -1.70 13.42
N LEU A 17 -4.56 -1.93 14.58
CA LEU A 17 -3.16 -2.38 14.63
C LEU A 17 -3.00 -3.76 14.00
N THR A 18 -3.92 -4.69 14.28
CA THR A 18 -3.89 -6.03 13.65
C THR A 18 -4.00 -5.91 12.14
N LEU A 19 -4.86 -5.03 11.63
CA LEU A 19 -5.00 -4.80 10.20
C LEU A 19 -3.70 -4.25 9.58
N ILE A 20 -3.06 -3.28 10.23
CA ILE A 20 -1.78 -2.72 9.78
C ILE A 20 -0.70 -3.80 9.76
N ILE A 21 -0.57 -4.57 10.83
CA ILE A 21 0.42 -5.66 10.94
C ILE A 21 0.15 -6.73 9.87
N LEU A 22 -1.11 -7.06 9.61
CA LEU A 22 -1.49 -8.04 8.59
C LEU A 22 -1.13 -7.55 7.19
N VAL A 23 -1.45 -6.30 6.87
CA VAL A 23 -1.14 -5.69 5.55
C VAL A 23 0.36 -5.59 5.34
N LEU A 24 1.10 -4.95 6.25
CA LEU A 24 2.55 -4.79 6.13
C LEU A 24 3.26 -6.13 6.23
N GLY A 25 2.84 -7.01 7.14
CA GLY A 25 3.40 -8.34 7.31
C GLY A 25 3.24 -9.20 6.06
N SER A 26 2.11 -9.11 5.36
CA SER A 26 1.88 -9.83 4.10
C SER A 26 2.82 -9.38 2.97
N ILE A 27 3.16 -8.09 2.93
CA ILE A 27 4.14 -7.54 1.97
C ILE A 27 5.55 -8.00 2.32
N ILE A 28 5.95 -7.84 3.58
CA ILE A 28 7.32 -8.16 4.04
C ILE A 28 7.61 -9.66 3.91
N SER A 29 6.63 -10.51 4.20
CA SER A 29 6.75 -11.96 4.03
C SER A 29 6.68 -12.43 2.58
N GLY A 30 6.41 -11.53 1.61
CA GLY A 30 6.30 -11.87 0.19
C GLY A 30 5.03 -12.65 -0.18
N ILE A 31 4.06 -12.74 0.73
CA ILE A 31 2.78 -13.44 0.49
C ILE A 31 1.88 -12.62 -0.44
N ALA A 32 1.87 -11.30 -0.28
CA ALA A 32 1.04 -10.40 -1.06
C ALA A 32 1.88 -9.29 -1.72
N THR A 33 1.51 -8.94 -2.94
CA THR A 33 2.01 -7.72 -3.59
C THR A 33 1.41 -6.48 -2.91
N VAL A 34 2.01 -5.31 -3.11
CA VAL A 34 1.51 -4.03 -2.55
C VAL A 34 0.04 -3.80 -2.90
N ASN A 35 -0.37 -4.09 -4.14
CA ASN A 35 -1.75 -3.93 -4.60
C ASN A 35 -2.71 -4.91 -3.90
N GLN A 36 -2.30 -6.17 -3.75
CA GLN A 36 -3.09 -7.18 -3.03
C GLN A 36 -3.22 -6.84 -1.54
N ALA A 37 -2.14 -6.38 -0.92
CA ALA A 37 -2.14 -5.94 0.47
C ALA A 37 -3.05 -4.71 0.68
N GLY A 38 -3.08 -3.76 -0.27
CA GLY A 38 -4.03 -2.66 -0.29
C GLY A 38 -5.49 -3.12 -0.34
N ALA A 39 -5.80 -4.12 -1.17
CA ALA A 39 -7.14 -4.72 -1.24
C ALA A 39 -7.53 -5.42 0.08
N ILE A 40 -6.59 -6.15 0.71
CA ILE A 40 -6.79 -6.78 2.03
C ILE A 40 -7.09 -5.69 3.09
N GLY A 41 -6.32 -4.60 3.07
CA GLY A 41 -6.53 -3.46 3.95
C GLY A 41 -7.90 -2.82 3.79
N ALA A 42 -8.31 -2.58 2.54
CA ALA A 42 -9.63 -2.00 2.22
C ALA A 42 -10.77 -2.92 2.67
N ALA A 43 -10.68 -4.23 2.39
CA ALA A 43 -11.67 -5.22 2.82
C ALA A 43 -11.77 -5.29 4.36
N GLY A 44 -10.63 -5.32 5.05
CA GLY A 44 -10.59 -5.33 6.51
C GLY A 44 -11.15 -4.06 7.13
N ALA A 45 -10.82 -2.89 6.59
CA ALA A 45 -11.33 -1.61 7.04
C ALA A 45 -12.86 -1.50 6.85
N LEU A 46 -13.37 -1.97 5.70
CA LEU A 46 -14.81 -1.99 5.40
C LEU A 46 -15.59 -2.86 6.37
N VAL A 47 -15.09 -4.05 6.69
CA VAL A 47 -15.72 -4.94 7.68
C VAL A 47 -15.62 -4.35 9.08
N MET A 48 -14.47 -3.75 9.43
CA MET A 48 -14.28 -3.08 10.71
C MET A 48 -15.25 -1.91 10.89
N ALA A 49 -15.41 -1.06 9.89
CA ALA A 49 -16.38 0.03 9.90
C ALA A 49 -17.81 -0.50 10.07
N GLY A 50 -18.17 -1.60 9.40
CA GLY A 50 -19.50 -2.23 9.45
C GLY A 50 -19.94 -2.67 10.84
N TYR A 51 -19.02 -3.14 11.70
CA TYR A 51 -19.38 -3.48 13.07
C TYR A 51 -19.19 -2.33 14.08
N ARG A 52 -18.25 -1.40 13.80
CA ARG A 52 -17.95 -0.27 14.70
C ARG A 52 -19.01 0.82 14.66
N LEU A 53 -19.50 1.15 13.48
CA LEU A 53 -20.48 2.21 13.26
C LEU A 53 -21.92 1.75 13.49
N ASN A 54 -22.14 0.48 13.82
CA ASN A 54 -23.49 -0.01 14.08
C ASN A 54 -24.01 0.55 15.42
N PRO A 55 -25.09 1.35 15.43
CA PRO A 55 -25.66 1.94 16.65
C PRO A 55 -26.22 0.89 17.62
N LYS A 56 -26.64 -0.26 17.10
CA LYS A 56 -27.03 -1.42 17.90
C LYS A 56 -25.82 -2.34 18.01
N GLN A 57 -25.11 -2.30 19.13
CA GLN A 57 -23.99 -3.21 19.42
C GLN A 57 -24.50 -4.65 19.73
N ASP A 58 -25.35 -5.19 18.86
CA ASP A 58 -25.84 -6.56 18.96
C ASP A 58 -24.79 -7.53 18.40
N TYR A 59 -24.84 -8.79 18.86
CA TYR A 59 -23.96 -9.86 18.36
C TYR A 59 -24.00 -9.99 16.82
N THR A 60 -25.13 -9.65 16.20
CA THR A 60 -25.28 -9.62 14.74
C THR A 60 -24.32 -8.63 14.06
N ALA A 61 -23.83 -7.60 14.78
CA ALA A 61 -22.87 -6.64 14.25
C ALA A 61 -21.54 -7.32 13.85
N TYR A 62 -21.12 -8.32 14.62
CA TYR A 62 -19.86 -9.03 14.39
C TYR A 62 -19.95 -10.18 13.38
N LEU A 63 -21.17 -10.58 12.95
CA LEU A 63 -21.34 -11.69 12.02
C LEU A 63 -20.54 -11.55 10.71
N PRO A 64 -20.50 -10.39 10.04
CA PRO A 64 -19.66 -10.25 8.83
C PRO A 64 -18.18 -10.44 9.12
N ALA A 65 -17.68 -9.94 10.27
CA ALA A 65 -16.29 -10.11 10.65
C ALA A 65 -15.95 -11.59 10.95
N ILE A 66 -16.86 -12.31 11.62
CA ILE A 66 -16.69 -13.73 11.88
C ILE A 66 -16.71 -14.53 10.58
N LEU A 67 -17.64 -14.24 9.66
CA LEU A 67 -17.71 -14.89 8.34
C LEU A 67 -16.44 -14.62 7.52
N LEU A 68 -15.90 -13.40 7.58
CA LEU A 68 -14.64 -13.06 6.92
C LEU A 68 -13.48 -13.89 7.48
N LEU A 69 -13.35 -14.02 8.79
CA LEU A 69 -12.32 -14.85 9.42
C LEU A 69 -12.47 -16.32 9.05
N ILE A 70 -13.68 -16.85 9.07
CA ILE A 70 -13.96 -18.24 8.66
C ILE A 70 -13.59 -18.45 7.19
N SER A 71 -13.93 -17.52 6.30
CA SER A 71 -13.61 -17.62 4.89
C SER A 71 -12.10 -17.64 4.65
N ILE A 72 -11.33 -16.79 5.35
CA ILE A 72 -9.86 -16.77 5.27
C ILE A 72 -9.27 -18.09 5.76
N LEU A 73 -9.78 -18.65 6.86
CA LEU A 73 -9.31 -19.95 7.37
C LEU A 73 -9.61 -21.09 6.39
N ILE A 74 -10.81 -21.09 5.77
CA ILE A 74 -11.16 -22.08 4.74
C ILE A 74 -10.25 -21.96 3.54
N MET A 75 -9.99 -20.74 3.06
CA MET A 75 -9.10 -20.52 1.92
C MET A 75 -7.65 -20.90 2.26
N ALA A 76 -7.15 -20.52 3.43
CA ALA A 76 -5.81 -20.91 3.89
C ALA A 76 -5.66 -22.42 4.01
N PHE A 77 -6.67 -23.11 4.53
CA PHE A 77 -6.71 -24.57 4.59
C PHE A 77 -6.70 -25.19 3.20
N ALA A 78 -7.48 -24.67 2.26
CA ALA A 78 -7.51 -25.15 0.89
C ALA A 78 -6.15 -25.01 0.20
N LEU A 79 -5.52 -23.81 0.31
CA LEU A 79 -4.20 -23.51 -0.26
C LEU A 79 -3.06 -24.33 0.34
N SER A 80 -3.15 -24.72 1.61
CA SER A 80 -2.10 -25.48 2.28
C SER A 80 -2.16 -26.98 2.05
N ASN A 81 -3.34 -27.52 1.69
CA ASN A 81 -3.55 -28.99 1.61
C ASN A 81 -3.84 -29.50 0.20
N PHE A 82 -4.17 -28.63 -0.75
CA PHE A 82 -4.61 -29.01 -2.10
C PHE A 82 -3.85 -28.18 -3.15
N ASP A 83 -3.65 -28.79 -4.34
CA ASP A 83 -3.23 -28.02 -5.49
C ASP A 83 -4.44 -27.25 -6.05
N MET A 84 -4.32 -25.92 -6.12
CA MET A 84 -5.37 -25.01 -6.56
C MET A 84 -5.24 -24.62 -8.04
N ASN A 85 -4.46 -25.38 -8.81
CA ASN A 85 -4.26 -25.10 -10.23
C ASN A 85 -5.48 -25.54 -11.06
N ILE A 86 -6.31 -24.56 -11.43
CA ILE A 86 -7.53 -24.79 -12.20
C ILE A 86 -7.24 -25.31 -13.63
N LEU A 87 -6.04 -25.05 -14.15
CA LEU A 87 -5.65 -25.45 -15.51
C LEU A 87 -5.16 -26.90 -15.61
N LEU A 88 -4.78 -27.51 -14.51
CA LEU A 88 -4.25 -28.86 -14.42
C LEU A 88 -4.97 -29.61 -13.28
N ILE A 89 -6.18 -30.09 -13.56
CA ILE A 89 -6.92 -30.93 -12.61
C ILE A 89 -6.60 -32.38 -12.97
N GLU A 90 -5.72 -33.01 -12.21
CA GLU A 90 -5.29 -34.41 -12.47
C GLU A 90 -6.10 -35.39 -11.61
N ASP A 91 -6.54 -35.02 -10.43
CA ASP A 91 -7.20 -35.89 -9.46
C ASP A 91 -8.49 -35.31 -8.87
N ALA A 92 -9.38 -36.20 -8.38
CA ALA A 92 -10.58 -35.85 -7.63
C ALA A 92 -10.24 -35.05 -6.34
N ARG A 93 -9.01 -35.15 -5.82
CA ARG A 93 -8.51 -34.42 -4.68
C ARG A 93 -8.35 -32.93 -5.01
N ASP A 94 -7.85 -32.59 -6.20
CA ASP A 94 -7.67 -31.20 -6.65
C ASP A 94 -9.03 -30.54 -6.85
N LEU A 95 -9.98 -31.28 -7.43
CA LEU A 95 -11.36 -30.78 -7.56
C LEU A 95 -11.98 -30.46 -6.19
N THR A 96 -11.73 -31.30 -5.17
CA THR A 96 -12.22 -31.06 -3.81
C THR A 96 -11.59 -29.79 -3.22
N GLY A 97 -10.29 -29.58 -3.41
CA GLY A 97 -9.58 -28.37 -2.99
C GLY A 97 -10.15 -27.10 -3.62
N ILE A 98 -10.37 -27.14 -4.94
CA ILE A 98 -10.96 -26.03 -5.71
C ILE A 98 -12.37 -25.73 -5.21
N LEU A 99 -13.22 -26.73 -4.97
CA LEU A 99 -14.57 -26.53 -4.42
C LEU A 99 -14.54 -25.89 -3.03
N ILE A 100 -13.65 -26.32 -2.14
CA ILE A 100 -13.48 -25.71 -0.81
C ILE A 100 -13.02 -24.23 -0.96
N GLY A 101 -12.10 -23.96 -1.88
CA GLY A 101 -11.66 -22.60 -2.19
C GLY A 101 -12.78 -21.71 -2.71
N ILE A 102 -13.62 -22.22 -3.62
CA ILE A 102 -14.79 -21.50 -4.14
C ILE A 102 -15.79 -21.20 -3.02
N ILE A 103 -16.05 -22.14 -2.12
CA ILE A 103 -16.91 -21.92 -0.95
C ILE A 103 -16.34 -20.83 -0.06
N GLY A 104 -15.03 -20.88 0.25
CA GLY A 104 -14.35 -19.84 1.00
C GLY A 104 -14.47 -18.46 0.35
N ALA A 105 -14.19 -18.37 -0.96
CA ALA A 105 -14.30 -17.12 -1.71
C ALA A 105 -15.75 -16.58 -1.75
N THR A 106 -16.73 -17.45 -1.86
CA THR A 106 -18.16 -17.08 -1.85
C THR A 106 -18.56 -16.50 -0.50
N ILE A 107 -18.16 -17.13 0.61
CA ILE A 107 -18.41 -16.63 1.97
C ILE A 107 -17.72 -15.28 2.17
N PHE A 108 -16.49 -15.10 1.66
CA PHE A 108 -15.75 -13.85 1.70
C PHE A 108 -16.53 -12.71 1.01
N ILE A 109 -16.99 -12.94 -0.21
CA ILE A 109 -17.77 -11.98 -0.99
C ILE A 109 -19.08 -11.63 -0.27
N ILE A 110 -19.79 -12.62 0.25
CA ILE A 110 -21.05 -12.40 1.02
C ILE A 110 -20.77 -11.52 2.25
N SER A 111 -19.68 -11.77 2.97
CA SER A 111 -19.27 -10.97 4.14
C SER A 111 -19.03 -9.51 3.75
N LEU A 112 -18.31 -9.25 2.65
CA LEU A 112 -18.04 -7.90 2.15
C LEU A 112 -19.31 -7.18 1.70
N ILE A 113 -20.18 -7.86 0.93
CA ILE A 113 -21.47 -7.30 0.48
C ILE A 113 -22.33 -6.95 1.70
N TRP A 114 -22.43 -7.84 2.68
CA TRP A 114 -23.21 -7.59 3.89
C TRP A 114 -22.68 -6.38 4.68
N SER A 115 -21.37 -6.27 4.83
CA SER A 115 -20.74 -5.13 5.51
C SER A 115 -20.99 -3.84 4.74
N SER A 116 -20.85 -3.85 3.41
CA SER A 116 -21.10 -2.71 2.53
C SER A 116 -22.55 -2.22 2.60
N LEU A 117 -23.52 -3.15 2.56
CA LEU A 117 -24.95 -2.84 2.67
C LEU A 117 -25.30 -2.23 4.04
N ARG A 118 -24.60 -2.63 5.10
CA ARG A 118 -24.75 -1.99 6.41
C ARG A 118 -24.23 -0.55 6.39
N LEU A 119 -23.03 -0.33 5.87
CA LEU A 119 -22.42 0.99 5.79
C LEU A 119 -23.23 1.95 4.91
N PHE A 120 -23.86 1.41 3.86
CA PHE A 120 -24.76 2.20 3.02
C PHE A 120 -25.99 2.72 3.78
N LYS A 121 -26.44 2.02 4.82
CA LYS A 121 -27.58 2.41 5.68
C LYS A 121 -27.19 3.32 6.85
N ILE A 122 -25.89 3.49 7.12
CA ILE A 122 -25.37 4.31 8.22
C ILE A 122 -24.87 5.64 7.66
N GLU A 123 -25.64 6.69 7.82
CA GLU A 123 -25.29 8.12 7.62
C GLU A 123 -24.46 8.43 6.37
N ASN A 124 -24.75 7.78 5.22
CA ASN A 124 -24.02 7.95 3.97
C ASN A 124 -22.49 7.64 4.04
N THR A 125 -22.02 6.98 5.09
CA THR A 125 -20.61 6.71 5.33
C THR A 125 -19.90 6.08 4.12
N LEU A 126 -20.55 5.14 3.44
CA LEU A 126 -19.97 4.51 2.25
C LEU A 126 -19.80 5.51 1.10
N ASN A 127 -20.78 6.40 0.91
CA ASN A 127 -20.73 7.44 -0.14
C ASN A 127 -19.59 8.42 0.14
N ASP A 128 -19.42 8.84 1.39
CA ASP A 128 -18.34 9.76 1.78
C ASP A 128 -16.97 9.13 1.60
N VAL A 129 -16.79 7.86 1.99
CA VAL A 129 -15.54 7.11 1.76
C VAL A 129 -15.27 6.98 0.26
N MET A 130 -16.27 6.67 -0.56
CA MET A 130 -16.08 6.57 -2.02
C MET A 130 -15.72 7.92 -2.65
N LEU A 131 -16.34 9.01 -2.23
CA LEU A 131 -16.02 10.36 -2.69
C LEU A 131 -14.60 10.78 -2.29
N GLU A 132 -14.22 10.56 -1.03
CA GLU A 132 -12.87 10.90 -0.56
C GLU A 132 -11.80 10.03 -1.26
N THR A 133 -12.08 8.74 -1.48
CA THR A 133 -11.20 7.86 -2.26
C THR A 133 -11.07 8.35 -3.70
N ALA A 134 -12.18 8.73 -4.34
CA ALA A 134 -12.16 9.26 -5.70
C ALA A 134 -11.36 10.56 -5.79
N LYS A 135 -11.53 11.49 -4.84
CA LYS A 135 -10.78 12.76 -4.77
C LYS A 135 -9.28 12.49 -4.61
N THR A 136 -8.89 11.66 -3.63
CA THR A 136 -7.49 11.33 -3.36
C THR A 136 -6.83 10.63 -4.56
N THR A 137 -7.53 9.68 -5.15
CA THR A 137 -7.04 8.98 -6.35
C THR A 137 -6.88 9.93 -7.53
N SER A 138 -7.86 10.80 -7.77
CA SER A 138 -7.80 11.81 -8.84
C SER A 138 -6.67 12.80 -8.63
N LEU A 139 -6.42 13.21 -7.37
CA LEU A 139 -5.30 14.08 -7.01
C LEU A 139 -3.96 13.42 -7.36
N VAL A 140 -3.76 12.16 -6.96
CA VAL A 140 -2.54 11.41 -7.29
C VAL A 140 -2.35 11.29 -8.81
N PHE A 141 -3.40 10.95 -9.56
CA PHE A 141 -3.31 10.84 -11.01
C PHE A 141 -2.97 12.17 -11.71
N ILE A 142 -3.51 13.29 -11.24
CA ILE A 142 -3.20 14.61 -11.81
C ILE A 142 -1.76 15.01 -11.54
N ILE A 143 -1.23 14.71 -10.34
CA ILE A 143 0.18 14.91 -9.99
C ILE A 143 1.07 14.06 -10.90
N LEU A 144 0.77 12.78 -11.07
CA LEU A 144 1.52 11.87 -11.95
C LEU A 144 1.55 12.36 -13.40
N LEU A 145 0.41 12.82 -13.93
CA LEU A 145 0.32 13.36 -15.28
C LEU A 145 1.15 14.64 -15.42
N GLY A 146 1.01 15.57 -14.48
CA GLY A 146 1.79 16.81 -14.45
C GLY A 146 3.29 16.55 -14.36
N ALA A 147 3.69 15.62 -13.51
CA ALA A 147 5.08 15.19 -13.36
C ALA A 147 5.64 14.57 -14.64
N ALA A 148 4.88 13.74 -15.33
CA ALA A 148 5.29 13.14 -16.60
C ALA A 148 5.52 14.20 -17.69
N VAL A 149 4.62 15.18 -17.81
CA VAL A 149 4.74 16.30 -18.75
C VAL A 149 5.95 17.16 -18.40
N LEU A 150 6.12 17.51 -17.11
CA LEU A 150 7.25 18.31 -16.65
C LEU A 150 8.58 17.62 -16.92
N THR A 151 8.70 16.33 -16.59
CA THR A 151 9.91 15.54 -16.82
C THR A 151 10.23 15.43 -18.32
N ALA A 152 9.21 15.21 -19.16
CA ALA A 152 9.40 15.17 -20.61
C ALA A 152 9.87 16.52 -21.16
N ALA A 153 9.26 17.62 -20.74
CA ALA A 153 9.68 18.96 -21.12
C ALA A 153 11.12 19.27 -20.64
N PHE A 154 11.42 18.96 -19.38
CA PHE A 154 12.76 19.16 -18.81
C PHE A 154 13.84 18.44 -19.61
N ARG A 155 13.60 17.18 -20.00
CA ARG A 155 14.50 16.41 -20.86
C ARG A 155 14.61 16.99 -22.26
N ALA A 156 13.48 17.38 -22.87
CA ALA A 156 13.48 17.97 -24.20
C ALA A 156 14.29 19.28 -24.29
N PHE A 157 14.33 20.07 -23.21
CA PHE A 157 15.12 21.28 -23.09
C PHE A 157 16.58 21.05 -22.65
N GLY A 158 17.03 19.79 -22.54
CA GLY A 158 18.41 19.46 -22.13
C GLY A 158 18.67 19.64 -20.63
N GLY A 159 17.63 19.73 -19.81
CA GLY A 159 17.79 19.92 -18.37
C GLY A 159 18.51 18.75 -17.68
N GLU A 160 18.33 17.53 -18.18
CA GLU A 160 19.05 16.35 -17.67
C GLU A 160 20.56 16.49 -17.88
N ASP A 161 20.99 17.00 -19.05
CA ASP A 161 22.39 17.20 -19.35
C ASP A 161 23.01 18.29 -18.47
N LEU A 162 22.29 19.38 -18.21
CA LEU A 162 22.72 20.41 -17.27
C LEU A 162 22.94 19.88 -15.85
N VAL A 163 21.99 19.09 -15.34
CA VAL A 163 22.13 18.47 -14.01
C VAL A 163 23.30 17.49 -13.98
N ARG A 164 23.45 16.68 -15.03
CA ARG A 164 24.56 15.74 -15.19
C ARG A 164 25.92 16.44 -15.23
N GLU A 165 26.04 17.51 -16.00
CA GLU A 165 27.25 18.30 -16.09
C GLU A 165 27.60 18.96 -14.74
N PHE A 166 26.61 19.56 -14.10
CA PHE A 166 26.77 20.13 -12.76
C PHE A 166 27.26 19.08 -11.75
N LEU A 167 26.59 17.92 -11.66
CA LEU A 167 26.97 16.86 -10.72
C LEU A 167 28.35 16.29 -11.04
N ASN A 168 28.73 16.19 -12.33
CA ASN A 168 30.05 15.70 -12.74
C ASN A 168 31.18 16.71 -12.52
N SER A 169 30.87 17.99 -12.44
CA SER A 169 31.86 19.04 -12.12
C SER A 169 32.23 19.06 -10.62
N LEU A 170 31.49 18.37 -9.77
CA LEU A 170 31.73 18.38 -8.34
C LEU A 170 32.99 17.58 -7.97
N PRO A 171 33.91 18.15 -7.20
CA PRO A 171 35.06 17.41 -6.66
C PRO A 171 34.61 16.44 -5.58
N GLY A 172 35.18 15.19 -5.54
CA GLY A 172 34.91 14.22 -4.49
C GLY A 172 34.17 12.95 -4.96
N GLY A 173 34.01 12.77 -6.28
CA GLY A 173 33.50 11.54 -6.88
C GLY A 173 32.03 11.27 -6.53
N PHE A 174 31.63 9.98 -6.54
CA PHE A 174 30.25 9.55 -6.32
C PHE A 174 29.65 10.08 -5.00
N TRP A 175 30.41 10.02 -3.90
CA TRP A 175 29.88 10.39 -2.57
C TRP A 175 29.55 11.89 -2.47
N ALA A 176 30.30 12.75 -3.13
CA ALA A 176 29.98 14.17 -3.16
C ALA A 176 28.66 14.44 -3.90
N LYS A 177 28.48 13.80 -5.07
CA LYS A 177 27.24 13.86 -5.85
C LYS A 177 26.05 13.35 -5.02
N PHE A 178 26.23 12.20 -4.38
CA PHE A 178 25.20 11.56 -3.56
C PHE A 178 24.76 12.47 -2.40
N ILE A 179 25.71 13.02 -1.64
CA ILE A 179 25.41 13.90 -0.49
C ILE A 179 24.67 15.16 -0.94
N ILE A 180 25.09 15.77 -2.07
CA ILE A 180 24.44 16.98 -2.58
C ILE A 180 23.02 16.66 -3.05
N VAL A 181 22.83 15.57 -3.79
CA VAL A 181 21.48 15.15 -4.21
C VAL A 181 20.60 14.87 -3.00
N MET A 182 21.09 14.17 -1.99
CA MET A 182 20.35 13.89 -0.76
C MET A 182 20.02 15.17 0.02
N ALA A 183 20.94 16.12 0.06
CA ALA A 183 20.67 17.42 0.70
C ALA A 183 19.60 18.22 -0.06
N VAL A 184 19.62 18.21 -1.38
CA VAL A 184 18.57 18.86 -2.20
C VAL A 184 17.22 18.20 -1.96
N ILE A 185 17.14 16.86 -2.01
CA ILE A 185 15.91 16.11 -1.73
C ILE A 185 15.39 16.42 -0.32
N PHE A 186 16.27 16.48 0.67
CA PHE A 186 15.92 16.82 2.05
C PHE A 186 15.31 18.22 2.15
N ILE A 187 15.92 19.21 1.52
CA ILE A 187 15.39 20.58 1.50
C ILE A 187 14.05 20.65 0.76
N LEU A 188 13.93 19.97 -0.38
CA LEU A 188 12.68 19.92 -1.12
C LEU A 188 11.56 19.27 -0.32
N GLY A 189 11.86 18.30 0.54
CA GLY A 189 10.89 17.64 1.41
C GLY A 189 10.16 18.58 2.39
N PHE A 190 10.69 19.77 2.69
CA PHE A 190 9.98 20.79 3.47
C PHE A 190 8.91 21.57 2.67
N PHE A 191 8.94 21.48 1.34
CA PHE A 191 8.08 22.27 0.45
C PHE A 191 7.19 21.40 -0.45
N LEU A 192 7.65 20.22 -0.81
CA LEU A 192 6.99 19.28 -1.74
C LEU A 192 6.55 18.04 -1.00
N ASP A 193 5.40 17.49 -1.41
CA ASP A 193 4.97 16.17 -0.94
C ASP A 193 5.90 15.06 -1.44
N PHE A 194 5.96 13.95 -0.68
CA PHE A 194 6.82 12.81 -1.01
C PHE A 194 6.52 12.22 -2.40
N ILE A 195 5.25 12.23 -2.83
CA ILE A 195 4.83 11.76 -4.17
C ILE A 195 5.47 12.64 -5.25
N GLU A 196 5.44 13.95 -5.07
CA GLU A 196 6.02 14.91 -6.03
C GLU A 196 7.54 14.70 -6.17
N ILE A 197 8.25 14.55 -5.05
CA ILE A 197 9.69 14.27 -5.08
C ILE A 197 9.97 12.93 -5.77
N ALA A 198 9.24 11.88 -5.41
CA ALA A 198 9.45 10.54 -5.97
C ALA A 198 9.18 10.47 -7.47
N VAL A 199 8.24 11.26 -7.98
CA VAL A 199 7.81 11.18 -9.39
C VAL A 199 8.53 12.20 -10.28
N VAL A 200 8.94 13.36 -9.73
CA VAL A 200 9.61 14.42 -10.50
C VAL A 200 11.13 14.37 -10.31
N VAL A 201 11.59 14.44 -9.07
CA VAL A 201 13.02 14.62 -8.76
C VAL A 201 13.79 13.32 -8.96
N VAL A 202 13.29 12.21 -8.41
CA VAL A 202 14.00 10.93 -8.47
C VAL A 202 14.27 10.45 -9.89
N PRO A 203 13.34 10.51 -10.86
CA PRO A 203 13.62 10.11 -12.24
C PRO A 203 14.68 10.95 -12.96
N ILE A 204 14.95 12.14 -12.47
CA ILE A 204 16.01 13.01 -13.02
C ILE A 204 17.37 12.64 -12.41
N VAL A 205 17.44 12.48 -11.09
CA VAL A 205 18.73 12.33 -10.39
C VAL A 205 19.20 10.88 -10.25
N ALA A 206 18.28 9.91 -10.12
CA ALA A 206 18.64 8.52 -9.91
C ALA A 206 19.41 7.90 -11.09
N PRO A 207 19.04 8.12 -12.36
CA PRO A 207 19.83 7.61 -13.49
C PRO A 207 21.24 8.15 -13.51
N ILE A 208 21.44 9.42 -13.12
CA ILE A 208 22.77 10.07 -13.10
C ILE A 208 23.66 9.42 -12.03
N LEU A 209 23.10 9.18 -10.83
CA LEU A 209 23.84 8.52 -9.74
C LEU A 209 24.15 7.04 -10.04
N LEU A 210 23.20 6.32 -10.64
CA LEU A 210 23.37 4.90 -10.98
C LEU A 210 24.32 4.68 -12.19
N SER A 211 24.46 5.67 -13.06
CA SER A 211 25.38 5.60 -14.20
C SER A 211 26.83 5.95 -13.87
N ASP A 212 27.11 6.38 -12.62
CA ASP A 212 28.47 6.72 -12.22
C ASP A 212 29.34 5.45 -12.09
N PRO A 213 30.46 5.32 -12.85
CA PRO A 213 31.29 4.12 -12.82
C PRO A 213 31.95 3.86 -11.46
N SER A 214 32.09 4.89 -10.63
CA SER A 214 32.63 4.76 -9.27
C SER A 214 31.60 4.34 -8.24
N ALA A 215 30.30 4.31 -8.64
CA ALA A 215 29.20 3.92 -7.79
C ALA A 215 29.06 2.39 -7.78
N ASN A 216 29.50 1.73 -6.72
CA ASN A 216 29.20 0.32 -6.51
C ASN A 216 27.91 0.17 -5.69
N ILE A 217 26.79 0.73 -6.23
CA ILE A 217 25.48 0.73 -5.56
C ILE A 217 24.41 0.09 -6.45
N THR A 218 23.39 -0.48 -5.82
CA THR A 218 22.21 -1.02 -6.51
C THR A 218 21.09 0.01 -6.54
N ALA A 219 20.19 -0.09 -7.54
CA ALA A 219 18.99 0.74 -7.60
C ALA A 219 18.11 0.58 -6.35
N VAL A 220 18.07 -0.63 -5.76
CA VAL A 220 17.33 -0.92 -4.53
C VAL A 220 17.92 -0.12 -3.36
N TRP A 221 19.26 -0.13 -3.21
CA TRP A 221 19.92 0.63 -2.15
C TRP A 221 19.64 2.12 -2.27
N LEU A 222 19.79 2.68 -3.49
CA LEU A 222 19.51 4.09 -3.73
C LEU A 222 18.04 4.44 -3.43
N GLY A 223 17.10 3.60 -3.84
CA GLY A 223 15.68 3.79 -3.58
C GLY A 223 15.35 3.80 -2.08
N VAL A 224 15.96 2.90 -1.30
CA VAL A 224 15.80 2.88 0.16
C VAL A 224 16.37 4.15 0.79
N MET A 225 17.57 4.59 0.38
CA MET A 225 18.19 5.80 0.92
C MET A 225 17.36 7.06 0.61
N ILE A 226 16.85 7.18 -0.61
CA ILE A 226 15.97 8.30 -0.98
C ILE A 226 14.65 8.23 -0.19
N GLY A 227 14.04 7.05 -0.07
CA GLY A 227 12.81 6.86 0.68
C GLY A 227 12.95 7.25 2.15
N LEU A 228 14.03 6.85 2.81
CA LEU A 228 14.34 7.25 4.18
C LEU A 228 14.55 8.76 4.30
N ASN A 229 15.23 9.37 3.33
CA ASN A 229 15.50 10.80 3.33
C ASN A 229 14.21 11.62 3.20
N ILE A 230 13.33 11.23 2.29
CA ILE A 230 12.04 11.90 2.13
C ILE A 230 11.20 11.78 3.41
N GLN A 231 11.16 10.60 4.05
CA GLN A 231 10.42 10.41 5.31
C GLN A 231 10.95 11.24 6.48
N THR A 232 12.23 11.58 6.51
CA THR A 232 12.81 12.39 7.60
C THR A 232 12.55 13.88 7.44
N SER A 233 12.08 14.34 6.28
CA SER A 233 11.77 15.74 5.99
C SER A 233 10.34 16.16 6.37
N PHE A 234 9.47 15.19 6.73
CA PHE A 234 8.08 15.41 7.15
C PHE A 234 7.91 15.35 8.65
#